data_2fc7d53e674d9d63038efc416d3f51a0
#
_entry.id   2fc7d53e674d9d63038efc416d3f51a0
#
_cell.length_a   1.000
_cell.length_b   1.000
_cell.length_c   1.000
_cell.angle_alpha   90.00
_cell.angle_beta   90.00
_cell.angle_gamma   90.00
#
_symmetry.space_group_name_H-M   'P 1'
#
loop_
_entity.id
_entity.type
_entity.pdbx_description
1 polymer ?
#
loop_
_entity_poly.entity_id
_entity_poly.type
_entity_poly.pdbx_seq_one_letter_code
_entity_poly.pdbx_strand_id
1 'polypeptide(L)'
;ITGSFSYNSLSEILGYSLGVAITGTEEQLTIIITEGFGHVEMSQKTFDLLSVNDNKYISINGSTQIRAGVLRPEVFIYDDKIQDDESNQNIDDLVIALNSRIRVIREPFFGKLGTVIDLPHELHKMESGTMTRIAKIKFDDKTEEIIPRTNLEVILSN
;
A
#
# COMPACT_ATOMS: atom_id res chain seq x y z
N ILE A 1 -4.66 -14.84 -1.49
CA ILE A 1 -3.96 -13.59 -1.86
C ILE A 1 -4.96 -12.70 -2.58
N THR A 2 -5.00 -11.43 -2.28
CA THR A 2 -5.90 -10.43 -2.88
C THR A 2 -5.16 -9.14 -3.16
N GLY A 3 -5.61 -8.34 -4.13
CA GLY A 3 -5.02 -7.04 -4.44
C GLY A 3 -5.16 -6.07 -3.28
N SER A 4 -6.38 -5.72 -2.95
CA SER A 4 -6.69 -4.81 -1.84
C SER A 4 -7.81 -5.34 -0.96
N PHE A 5 -7.99 -4.68 0.18
CA PHE A 5 -9.07 -4.99 1.11
C PHE A 5 -9.53 -3.74 1.85
N SER A 6 -10.82 -3.67 2.19
CA SER A 6 -11.31 -2.60 3.06
C SER A 6 -10.77 -2.80 4.49
N TYR A 7 -10.24 -1.74 5.08
CA TYR A 7 -9.76 -1.79 6.47
C TYR A 7 -10.86 -2.21 7.45
N ASN A 8 -12.05 -1.67 7.27
CA ASN A 8 -13.20 -2.00 8.14
C ASN A 8 -13.63 -3.47 7.99
N SER A 9 -13.75 -3.94 6.74
CA SER A 9 -14.13 -5.33 6.46
C SER A 9 -13.08 -6.31 6.99
N LEU A 10 -11.80 -5.95 6.95
CA LEU A 10 -10.75 -6.79 7.53
C LEU A 10 -10.88 -6.89 9.05
N SER A 11 -11.17 -5.76 9.73
CA SER A 11 -11.41 -5.75 11.18
C SER A 11 -12.63 -6.58 11.58
N GLU A 12 -13.68 -6.57 10.75
CA GLU A 12 -14.87 -7.42 10.96
C GLU A 12 -14.56 -8.92 10.84
N ILE A 13 -13.76 -9.31 9.83
CA ILE A 13 -13.34 -10.70 9.62
C ILE A 13 -12.46 -11.19 10.78
N LEU A 14 -11.52 -10.36 11.23
CA LEU A 14 -10.60 -10.70 12.30
C LEU A 14 -11.27 -10.63 13.69
N GLY A 15 -12.37 -9.92 13.83
CA GLY A 15 -13.09 -9.74 15.09
C GLY A 15 -12.41 -8.79 16.09
N TYR A 16 -11.40 -8.04 15.65
CA TYR A 16 -10.71 -7.02 16.45
C TYR A 16 -10.22 -5.86 15.58
N SER A 17 -9.99 -4.71 16.23
CA SER A 17 -9.43 -3.54 15.55
C SER A 17 -7.94 -3.69 15.30
N LEU A 18 -7.53 -3.51 14.05
CA LEU A 18 -6.13 -3.54 13.65
C LEU A 18 -5.36 -2.38 14.29
N GLY A 19 -4.28 -2.71 14.95
CA GLY A 19 -3.43 -1.76 15.66
C GLY A 19 -1.97 -1.80 15.18
N VAL A 20 -1.05 -1.48 16.10
CA VAL A 20 0.40 -1.56 15.87
C VAL A 20 0.98 -2.93 16.23
N ALA A 21 0.18 -3.81 16.81
CA ALA A 21 0.58 -5.17 17.14
C ALA A 21 0.88 -5.99 15.89
N ILE A 22 1.66 -7.05 16.06
CA ILE A 22 1.88 -8.04 15.01
C ILE A 22 0.57 -8.81 14.80
N THR A 23 0.15 -8.92 13.55
CA THR A 23 -1.03 -9.68 13.12
C THR A 23 -0.62 -10.68 12.03
N GLY A 24 -1.56 -11.46 11.53
CA GLY A 24 -1.30 -12.44 10.46
C GLY A 24 -0.67 -13.74 10.96
N THR A 25 -0.80 -14.00 12.26
CA THR A 25 -0.39 -15.25 12.91
C THR A 25 -1.60 -16.07 13.38
N GLU A 26 -2.80 -15.65 13.00
CA GLU A 26 -4.06 -16.31 13.33
C GLU A 26 -4.15 -17.69 12.66
N GLU A 27 -4.63 -18.69 13.38
CA GLU A 27 -4.60 -20.09 12.94
C GLU A 27 -5.66 -20.42 11.87
N GLN A 28 -6.70 -19.58 11.71
CA GLN A 28 -7.86 -19.94 10.91
C GLN A 28 -7.78 -19.49 9.45
N LEU A 29 -7.25 -18.31 9.18
CA LEU A 29 -7.21 -17.74 7.83
C LEU A 29 -6.04 -16.78 7.67
N THR A 30 -5.20 -17.02 6.66
CA THR A 30 -4.16 -16.10 6.26
C THR A 30 -4.58 -15.32 5.02
N ILE A 31 -4.69 -14.00 5.15
CA ILE A 31 -4.97 -13.08 4.04
C ILE A 31 -3.71 -12.29 3.74
N ILE A 32 -3.24 -12.36 2.48
CA ILE A 32 -2.15 -11.53 1.98
C ILE A 32 -2.72 -10.52 1.02
N ILE A 33 -2.48 -9.24 1.32
CA ILE A 33 -2.96 -8.08 0.57
C ILE A 33 -1.75 -7.49 -0.15
N THR A 34 -1.74 -7.48 -1.47
CA THR A 34 -0.58 -7.04 -2.27
C THR A 34 -0.52 -5.53 -2.44
N GLU A 35 -1.68 -4.89 -2.59
CA GLU A 35 -1.79 -3.45 -2.85
C GLU A 35 -2.24 -2.65 -1.62
N GLY A 36 -2.47 -3.34 -0.49
CA GLY A 36 -2.87 -2.75 0.78
C GLY A 36 -4.35 -2.39 0.89
N PHE A 37 -4.67 -1.38 1.71
CA PHE A 37 -6.07 -1.01 1.97
C PHE A 37 -6.65 -0.09 0.92
N GLY A 38 -7.96 -0.21 0.68
CA GLY A 38 -8.73 0.57 -0.28
C GLY A 38 -9.35 -0.30 -1.37
N HIS A 39 -9.73 0.33 -2.49
CA HIS A 39 -10.25 -0.32 -3.68
C HIS A 39 -9.21 -0.21 -4.80
N VAL A 40 -8.15 -1.00 -4.70
CA VAL A 40 -7.07 -1.05 -5.68
C VAL A 40 -7.02 -2.46 -6.27
N GLU A 41 -7.05 -2.56 -7.57
CA GLU A 41 -6.85 -3.84 -8.25
C GLU A 41 -5.40 -4.32 -8.09
N MET A 42 -5.20 -5.62 -8.06
CA MET A 42 -3.86 -6.21 -8.07
C MET A 42 -3.12 -5.77 -9.33
N SER A 43 -1.85 -5.40 -9.18
CA SER A 43 -1.03 -5.05 -10.34
C SER A 43 -0.95 -6.22 -11.32
N GLN A 44 -0.95 -5.93 -12.62
CA GLN A 44 -0.89 -6.97 -13.65
C GLN A 44 0.33 -7.86 -13.48
N LYS A 45 1.48 -7.27 -13.16
CA LYS A 45 2.73 -8.01 -12.90
C LYS A 45 2.57 -9.03 -11.76
N THR A 46 1.95 -8.64 -10.65
CA THR A 46 1.70 -9.53 -9.50
C THR A 46 0.71 -10.63 -9.88
N PHE A 47 -0.36 -10.26 -10.58
CA PHE A 47 -1.37 -11.22 -11.04
C PHE A 47 -0.78 -12.26 -11.97
N ASP A 48 0.02 -11.84 -12.95
CA ASP A 48 0.68 -12.73 -13.91
C ASP A 48 1.65 -13.68 -13.21
N LEU A 49 2.46 -13.14 -12.26
CA LEU A 49 3.37 -13.97 -11.47
C LEU A 49 2.62 -15.06 -10.69
N LEU A 50 1.52 -14.71 -10.04
CA LEU A 50 0.71 -15.66 -9.28
C LEU A 50 0.01 -16.66 -10.21
N SER A 51 -0.51 -16.20 -11.35
CA SER A 51 -1.21 -17.04 -12.33
C SER A 51 -0.30 -18.10 -12.97
N VAL A 52 0.91 -17.72 -13.34
CA VAL A 52 1.92 -18.66 -13.89
C VAL A 52 2.33 -19.72 -12.87
N ASN A 53 2.22 -19.41 -11.59
CA ASN A 53 2.56 -20.30 -10.49
C ASN A 53 1.33 -20.94 -9.84
N ASP A 54 0.18 -20.91 -10.51
CA ASP A 54 -1.02 -21.59 -10.03
C ASP A 54 -0.77 -23.09 -9.85
N ASN A 55 -1.37 -23.68 -8.83
CA ASN A 55 -1.18 -25.08 -8.41
C ASN A 55 0.24 -25.46 -7.97
N LYS A 56 1.17 -24.53 -7.79
CA LYS A 56 2.46 -24.81 -7.15
C LYS A 56 2.39 -24.70 -5.64
N TYR A 57 3.26 -25.41 -4.95
CA TYR A 57 3.46 -25.21 -3.51
C TYR A 57 4.18 -23.90 -3.27
N ILE A 58 3.69 -23.12 -2.32
CA ILE A 58 4.27 -21.85 -1.89
C ILE A 58 4.44 -21.84 -0.38
N SER A 59 5.39 -21.07 0.12
CA SER A 59 5.51 -20.78 1.54
C SER A 59 4.96 -19.37 1.81
N ILE A 60 4.13 -19.23 2.83
CA ILE A 60 3.50 -17.98 3.20
C ILE A 60 3.84 -17.64 4.65
N ASN A 61 4.33 -16.43 4.88
CA ASN A 61 4.45 -15.84 6.20
C ASN A 61 3.52 -14.62 6.26
N GLY A 62 2.42 -14.72 7.01
CA GLY A 62 1.42 -13.67 7.13
C GLY A 62 1.76 -12.60 8.19
N SER A 63 2.83 -12.77 8.97
CA SER A 63 3.18 -11.84 10.04
C SER A 63 3.39 -10.43 9.50
N THR A 64 2.68 -9.46 10.08
CA THR A 64 2.75 -8.06 9.66
C THR A 64 2.50 -7.10 10.81
N GLN A 65 3.07 -5.91 10.70
CA GLN A 65 2.71 -4.74 11.51
C GLN A 65 2.11 -3.68 10.58
N ILE A 66 0.80 -3.69 10.46
CA ILE A 66 0.07 -2.91 9.45
C ILE A 66 0.38 -1.41 9.52
N ARG A 67 0.35 -0.82 10.71
CA ARG A 67 0.57 0.62 10.89
C ARG A 67 2.03 1.02 11.03
N ALA A 68 2.85 0.17 11.62
CA ALA A 68 4.27 0.45 11.83
C ALA A 68 5.11 0.19 10.58
N GLY A 69 4.65 -0.71 9.71
CA GLY A 69 5.32 -1.03 8.45
C GLY A 69 6.69 -1.70 8.57
N VAL A 70 7.05 -2.19 9.76
CA VAL A 70 8.33 -2.84 10.02
C VAL A 70 8.34 -4.28 9.52
N LEU A 71 7.24 -4.99 9.73
CA LEU A 71 7.03 -6.34 9.23
C LEU A 71 6.08 -6.33 8.05
N ARG A 72 6.42 -7.06 7.01
CA ARG A 72 5.59 -7.27 5.82
C ARG A 72 5.30 -8.74 5.64
N PRO A 73 4.12 -9.13 5.15
CA PRO A 73 3.86 -10.51 4.79
C PRO A 73 4.73 -10.90 3.61
N GLU A 74 5.10 -12.18 3.55
CA GLU A 74 5.99 -12.73 2.54
C GLU A 74 5.36 -13.96 1.89
N VAL A 75 5.52 -14.07 0.58
CA VAL A 75 5.16 -15.24 -0.21
C VAL A 75 6.40 -15.71 -0.96
N PHE A 76 6.83 -16.93 -0.67
CA PHE A 76 7.97 -17.55 -1.34
C PHE A 76 7.45 -18.54 -2.37
N ILE A 77 7.76 -18.29 -3.65
CA ILE A 77 7.48 -19.17 -4.77
C ILE A 77 8.84 -19.70 -5.24
N TYR A 78 9.03 -21.01 -5.12
CA TYR A 78 10.26 -21.64 -5.59
C TYR A 78 10.17 -21.89 -7.09
N ASP A 79 11.11 -21.35 -7.86
CA ASP A 79 11.24 -21.61 -9.29
C ASP A 79 12.72 -21.73 -9.68
N ASP A 80 13.10 -22.90 -10.21
CA ASP A 80 14.46 -23.19 -10.69
C ASP A 80 14.86 -22.36 -11.93
N LYS A 81 13.92 -21.63 -12.52
CA LYS A 81 14.09 -20.95 -13.82
C LYS A 81 14.16 -19.43 -13.71
N ILE A 82 14.11 -18.85 -12.51
CA ILE A 82 14.24 -17.41 -12.37
C ILE A 82 15.67 -17.03 -12.72
N GLN A 83 15.85 -16.48 -13.91
CA GLN A 83 16.99 -15.62 -14.22
C GLN A 83 16.68 -14.25 -13.61
N ASP A 84 17.68 -13.64 -12.98
CA ASP A 84 17.56 -12.27 -12.43
C ASP A 84 17.12 -11.32 -13.56
N ASP A 85 15.80 -11.13 -13.68
CA ASP A 85 15.28 -10.00 -14.42
C ASP A 85 15.64 -8.75 -13.59
N GLU A 86 16.72 -8.09 -13.96
CA GLU A 86 16.95 -6.70 -13.59
C GLU A 86 15.79 -5.88 -14.17
N SER A 87 14.63 -5.96 -13.49
CA SER A 87 13.54 -5.04 -13.78
C SER A 87 14.05 -3.65 -13.43
N ASN A 88 14.46 -2.89 -14.44
CA ASN A 88 14.65 -1.45 -14.36
C ASN A 88 13.33 -0.80 -13.96
N GLN A 89 12.98 -0.90 -12.70
CA GLN A 89 11.96 -0.02 -12.12
C GLN A 89 12.59 1.37 -12.18
N ASN A 90 12.05 2.23 -13.02
CA ASN A 90 12.45 3.62 -13.03
C ASN A 90 12.25 4.17 -11.62
N ILE A 91 13.35 4.53 -10.96
CA ILE A 91 13.31 5.13 -9.62
C ILE A 91 12.42 6.38 -9.62
N ASP A 92 12.30 7.04 -10.77
CA ASP A 92 11.42 8.20 -10.96
C ASP A 92 9.93 7.88 -10.73
N ASP A 93 9.49 6.64 -10.98
CA ASP A 93 8.11 6.22 -10.75
C ASP A 93 7.79 6.07 -9.24
N LEU A 94 8.82 5.96 -8.40
CA LEU A 94 8.68 5.87 -6.93
C LEU A 94 8.60 7.25 -6.26
N VAL A 95 8.85 8.33 -7.00
CA VAL A 95 8.85 9.69 -6.48
C VAL A 95 7.46 10.30 -6.63
N ILE A 96 6.97 10.93 -5.55
CA ILE A 96 5.71 11.68 -5.61
C ILE A 96 5.85 12.85 -6.60
N ALA A 97 5.10 12.79 -7.69
CA ALA A 97 5.04 13.80 -8.75
C ALA A 97 3.60 14.30 -8.95
N LEU A 98 3.43 15.35 -9.74
CA LEU A 98 2.10 15.77 -10.20
C LEU A 98 1.44 14.62 -10.98
N ASN A 99 0.15 14.44 -10.75
CA ASN A 99 -0.66 13.34 -11.28
C ASN A 99 -0.31 11.93 -10.77
N SER A 100 0.64 11.79 -9.84
CA SER A 100 0.87 10.49 -9.20
C SER A 100 -0.41 10.02 -8.51
N ARG A 101 -0.73 8.75 -8.70
CA ARG A 101 -1.76 8.06 -7.93
C ARG A 101 -1.21 7.74 -6.56
N ILE A 102 -1.93 8.09 -5.50
CA ILE A 102 -1.44 7.92 -4.13
C ILE A 102 -2.49 7.29 -3.22
N ARG A 103 -1.99 6.73 -2.13
CA ARG A 103 -2.76 6.33 -0.97
C ARG A 103 -2.26 7.06 0.27
N VAL A 104 -3.18 7.49 1.13
CA VAL A 104 -2.83 8.07 2.43
C VAL A 104 -2.58 6.97 3.45
N ILE A 105 -1.43 7.03 4.14
CA ILE A 105 -0.99 6.01 5.12
C ILE A 105 -1.10 6.45 6.58
N ARG A 106 -1.76 7.59 6.84
CA ARG A 106 -1.96 8.13 8.20
C ARG A 106 -3.37 8.68 8.37
N GLU A 107 -3.85 8.65 9.62
CA GLU A 107 -5.09 9.31 10.01
C GLU A 107 -5.01 10.84 9.79
N PRO A 108 -6.13 11.55 9.53
CA PRO A 108 -7.52 11.04 9.52
C PRO A 108 -7.96 10.40 8.17
N PHE A 109 -7.12 10.43 7.15
CA PHE A 109 -7.48 9.96 5.79
C PHE A 109 -6.90 8.59 5.46
N PHE A 110 -6.54 7.80 6.45
CA PHE A 110 -5.91 6.49 6.26
C PHE A 110 -6.67 5.60 5.28
N GLY A 111 -5.97 5.08 4.26
CA GLY A 111 -6.52 4.22 3.23
C GLY A 111 -7.22 4.94 2.07
N LYS A 112 -7.48 6.26 2.16
CA LYS A 112 -8.06 7.02 1.04
C LYS A 112 -7.11 7.09 -0.14
N LEU A 113 -7.70 6.95 -1.32
CA LEU A 113 -7.01 7.05 -2.61
C LEU A 113 -7.28 8.39 -3.27
N GLY A 114 -6.28 8.89 -3.98
CA GLY A 114 -6.40 10.15 -4.69
C GLY A 114 -5.27 10.39 -5.68
N THR A 115 -5.29 11.55 -6.29
CA THR A 115 -4.30 12.00 -7.26
C THR A 115 -3.66 13.29 -6.77
N VAL A 116 -2.35 13.40 -6.93
CA VAL A 116 -1.60 14.62 -6.60
C VAL A 116 -1.93 15.69 -7.61
N ILE A 117 -2.49 16.81 -7.14
CA ILE A 117 -2.85 17.96 -7.99
C ILE A 117 -1.92 19.15 -7.83
N ASP A 118 -1.18 19.22 -6.72
CA ASP A 118 -0.17 20.27 -6.49
C ASP A 118 0.92 19.79 -5.52
N LEU A 119 2.15 20.28 -5.72
CA LEU A 119 3.34 19.95 -4.94
C LEU A 119 4.15 21.20 -4.58
N PRO A 120 3.67 22.04 -3.65
CA PRO A 120 4.41 23.24 -3.25
C PRO A 120 5.83 22.92 -2.77
N HIS A 121 6.80 23.73 -3.19
CA HIS A 121 8.19 23.59 -2.75
C HIS A 121 8.40 24.12 -1.34
N GLU A 122 7.58 25.06 -0.91
CA GLU A 122 7.68 25.72 0.39
C GLU A 122 7.22 24.78 1.51
N LEU A 123 7.81 24.98 2.69
CA LEU A 123 7.35 24.30 3.89
C LEU A 123 6.03 24.90 4.36
N HIS A 124 5.10 24.06 4.66
CA HIS A 124 3.79 24.44 5.20
C HIS A 124 3.76 24.17 6.71
N LYS A 125 3.18 25.12 7.47
CA LYS A 125 2.98 24.95 8.91
C LYS A 125 1.66 24.21 9.14
N MET A 126 1.76 23.02 9.68
CA MET A 126 0.61 22.21 10.06
C MET A 126 -0.04 22.75 11.34
N GLU A 127 -1.27 22.35 11.62
CA GLU A 127 -1.97 22.69 12.88
C GLU A 127 -1.19 22.26 14.13
N SER A 128 -0.43 21.18 14.04
CA SER A 128 0.49 20.73 15.09
C SER A 128 1.68 21.67 15.34
N GLY A 129 1.83 22.72 14.52
CA GLY A 129 2.99 23.63 14.53
C GLY A 129 4.22 23.11 13.78
N THR A 130 4.20 21.90 13.28
CA THR A 130 5.31 21.28 12.53
C THR A 130 5.40 21.89 11.12
N MET A 131 6.62 22.22 10.69
CA MET A 131 6.91 22.65 9.32
C MET A 131 7.21 21.40 8.46
N THR A 132 6.44 21.19 7.41
CA THR A 132 6.61 20.00 6.54
C THR A 132 6.32 20.33 5.08
N ARG A 133 6.84 19.49 4.18
CA ARG A 133 6.45 19.52 2.77
C ARG A 133 5.10 18.84 2.61
N ILE A 134 4.23 19.48 1.86
CA ILE A 134 2.88 19.01 1.61
C ILE A 134 2.66 18.65 0.14
N ALA A 135 1.59 17.92 -0.10
CA ALA A 135 0.97 17.75 -1.41
C ALA A 135 -0.51 18.10 -1.29
N LYS A 136 -1.08 18.68 -2.32
CA LYS A 136 -2.53 18.84 -2.47
C LYS A 136 -3.07 17.63 -3.22
N ILE A 137 -4.00 16.95 -2.61
CA ILE A 137 -4.57 15.68 -3.10
C ILE A 137 -6.02 15.90 -3.45
N LYS A 138 -6.42 15.43 -4.62
CA LYS A 138 -7.82 15.26 -5.00
C LYS A 138 -8.19 13.80 -4.82
N PHE A 139 -9.05 13.52 -3.86
CA PHE A 139 -9.55 12.18 -3.60
C PHE A 139 -10.57 11.70 -4.64
N ASP A 140 -10.83 10.39 -4.67
CA ASP A 140 -11.80 9.77 -5.58
C ASP A 140 -13.23 10.23 -5.30
N ASP A 141 -13.55 10.63 -4.07
CA ASP A 141 -14.81 11.26 -3.67
C ASP A 141 -14.91 12.74 -4.10
N LYS A 142 -13.93 13.25 -4.86
CA LYS A 142 -13.78 14.61 -5.37
C LYS A 142 -13.47 15.67 -4.32
N THR A 143 -13.27 15.30 -3.06
CA THR A 143 -12.77 16.22 -2.04
C THR A 143 -11.29 16.51 -2.26
N GLU A 144 -10.82 17.69 -1.83
CA GLU A 144 -9.42 18.10 -1.94
C GLU A 144 -8.88 18.40 -0.55
N GLU A 145 -7.68 17.87 -0.27
CA GLU A 145 -7.03 18.02 1.03
C GLU A 145 -5.54 18.29 0.89
N ILE A 146 -4.99 18.94 1.92
CA ILE A 146 -3.55 19.18 2.04
C ILE A 146 -2.96 18.15 3.00
N ILE A 147 -2.04 17.35 2.50
CA ILE A 147 -1.48 16.21 3.25
C ILE A 147 0.04 16.27 3.25
N PRO A 148 0.70 16.03 4.40
CA PRO A 148 2.15 15.88 4.44
C PRO A 148 2.63 14.79 3.48
N ARG A 149 3.67 15.05 2.70
CA ARG A 149 4.20 14.06 1.73
C ARG A 149 4.64 12.77 2.41
N THR A 150 5.08 12.83 3.66
CA THR A 150 5.45 11.68 4.48
C THR A 150 4.28 10.75 4.82
N ASN A 151 3.05 11.21 4.62
CA ASN A 151 1.82 10.46 4.87
C ASN A 151 1.22 9.87 3.59
N LEU A 152 1.97 9.93 2.49
CA LEU A 152 1.54 9.46 1.17
C LEU A 152 2.41 8.30 0.71
N GLU A 153 1.79 7.36 0.03
CA GLU A 153 2.40 6.24 -0.66
C GLU A 153 1.99 6.31 -2.14
N VAL A 154 2.97 6.21 -3.04
CA VAL A 154 2.70 6.18 -4.48
C VAL A 154 2.18 4.80 -4.87
N ILE A 155 1.09 4.78 -5.62
CA ILE A 155 0.57 3.56 -6.24
C ILE A 155 1.10 3.52 -7.67
N LEU A 156 1.91 2.50 -7.95
CA LEU A 156 2.38 2.26 -9.30
C LEU A 156 1.22 1.67 -10.10
N SER A 157 0.72 2.45 -11.07
CA SER A 157 -0.19 1.93 -12.09
C SER A 157 0.66 1.40 -13.23
N ASN A 158 0.47 0.15 -13.56
CA ASN A 158 1.02 -0.45 -14.77
C ASN A 158 0.29 0.06 -15.99
#